data_50f35e5ae8a911761e8c85f5c725c80d
#
_entry.id   50f35e5ae8a911761e8c85f5c725c80d
#
_cell.length_a   1.000
_cell.length_b   1.000
_cell.length_c   1.000
_cell.angle_alpha   90.00
_cell.angle_beta   90.00
_cell.angle_gamma   90.00
#
_symmetry.space_group_name_H-M   'P 1'
#
loop_
_entity.id
_entity.type
_entity.pdbx_description
1 polymer ?
#
loop_
_entity_poly.entity_id
_entity_poly.type
_entity_poly.pdbx_seq_one_letter_code
_entity_poly.pdbx_strand_id
1 'polypeptide(L)'
;MKEAQQLLRKNPFGSFDPGDDDGEYGDLTAGAVARAKWELGFPQNAFNSVFGPQLKAILSGKKPLPAAFKQRRAKRKREAGSEQAMRKKIVNWALWGCKNSGQIGYSQNGTVRLGALGAPGSLPLATDCSAFATLCYCWAGAPNPNGTGVYDARQPAYTGSMLDRCRRIPKSAAKPGDLVVWTPPGRGQHVCVVVAAGPDPMLVSHGSDSGPNRLRFSAEDAYQRRHGHGNAVWLSAF
;
A
#
# COMPACT_ATOMS: atom_id res chain seq x y z
N MET A 1 23.65 26.51 1.48
CA MET A 1 22.75 25.39 1.21
C MET A 1 23.51 24.05 1.10
N LYS A 2 24.67 24.00 0.46
CA LYS A 2 25.55 22.78 0.36
C LYS A 2 25.76 22.06 1.70
N GLU A 3 25.97 22.79 2.81
CA GLU A 3 26.09 22.19 4.15
C GLU A 3 24.84 21.36 4.53
N ALA A 4 23.64 21.83 4.18
CA ALA A 4 22.41 21.11 4.47
C ALA A 4 22.32 19.79 3.68
N GLN A 5 22.67 19.82 2.39
CA GLN A 5 22.72 18.65 1.54
C GLN A 5 23.75 17.63 2.05
N GLN A 6 24.94 18.09 2.44
CA GLN A 6 25.99 17.25 3.01
C GLN A 6 25.54 16.59 4.34
N LEU A 7 24.89 17.35 5.24
CA LEU A 7 24.36 16.81 6.49
C LEU A 7 23.22 15.81 6.24
N LEU A 8 22.38 16.00 5.23
CA LEU A 8 21.36 15.02 4.85
C LEU A 8 21.99 13.74 4.31
N ARG A 9 23.03 13.85 3.51
CA ARG A 9 23.71 12.70 2.91
C ARG A 9 24.55 11.91 3.92
N LYS A 10 25.27 12.60 4.82
CA LYS A 10 26.16 11.98 5.81
C LYS A 10 25.87 12.50 7.20
N ASN A 11 25.25 11.67 8.02
CA ASN A 11 24.90 12.00 9.40
C ASN A 11 24.85 10.71 10.26
N PRO A 12 24.75 10.83 11.62
CA PRO A 12 24.74 9.67 12.53
C PRO A 12 23.56 8.71 12.38
N PHE A 13 22.54 9.07 11.62
CA PHE A 13 21.29 8.28 11.48
C PHE A 13 21.17 7.58 10.14
N GLY A 14 22.10 7.78 9.22
CA GLY A 14 22.12 7.22 7.86
C GLY A 14 22.14 8.29 6.78
N SER A 15 21.74 7.94 5.56
CA SER A 15 21.65 8.85 4.43
C SER A 15 20.19 9.14 4.07
N PHE A 16 19.89 10.43 3.83
CA PHE A 16 18.59 10.92 3.37
C PHE A 16 18.69 11.54 1.98
N ASP A 17 19.47 10.99 1.13
CA ASP A 17 19.80 11.43 -0.24
C ASP A 17 19.09 12.72 -0.73
N PRO A 18 19.77 13.89 -0.71
CA PRO A 18 19.19 15.17 -1.12
C PRO A 18 19.32 15.48 -2.62
N GLY A 19 19.85 14.53 -3.41
CA GLY A 19 20.36 14.78 -4.76
C GLY A 19 21.79 15.32 -4.73
N ASP A 20 22.18 16.08 -5.73
CA ASP A 20 23.53 16.65 -5.83
C ASP A 20 23.81 17.74 -4.78
N ASP A 21 25.10 17.94 -4.44
CA ASP A 21 25.54 19.00 -3.53
C ASP A 21 25.77 20.31 -4.30
N ASP A 22 24.80 20.72 -5.08
CA ASP A 22 24.83 21.92 -5.94
C ASP A 22 24.63 23.23 -5.18
N GLY A 23 24.05 23.13 -3.99
CA GLY A 23 23.69 24.28 -3.15
C GLY A 23 22.31 24.83 -3.45
N GLU A 24 21.54 24.20 -4.32
CA GLU A 24 20.17 24.55 -4.63
C GLU A 24 19.16 23.80 -3.72
N TYR A 25 18.05 24.45 -3.38
CA TYR A 25 16.99 23.83 -2.59
C TYR A 25 15.86 23.38 -3.49
N GLY A 26 16.11 22.37 -4.30
CA GLY A 26 15.11 21.77 -5.18
C GLY A 26 14.24 20.71 -4.47
N ASP A 27 13.36 20.08 -5.23
CA ASP A 27 12.40 19.09 -4.74
C ASP A 27 13.07 17.86 -4.09
N LEU A 28 14.24 17.44 -4.56
CA LEU A 28 15.00 16.33 -3.98
C LEU A 28 15.48 16.68 -2.57
N THR A 29 16.05 17.87 -2.39
CA THR A 29 16.49 18.36 -1.07
C THR A 29 15.28 18.55 -0.14
N ALA A 30 14.19 19.12 -0.62
CA ALA A 30 12.94 19.28 0.12
C ALA A 30 12.38 17.93 0.60
N GLY A 31 12.34 16.94 -0.29
CA GLY A 31 11.93 15.57 0.01
C GLY A 31 12.84 14.88 1.04
N ALA A 32 14.15 15.07 0.92
CA ALA A 32 15.13 14.54 1.87
C ALA A 32 14.95 15.13 3.28
N VAL A 33 14.68 16.43 3.38
CA VAL A 33 14.38 17.09 4.66
C VAL A 33 13.11 16.54 5.31
N ALA A 34 12.04 16.40 4.53
CA ALA A 34 10.78 15.85 5.02
C ALA A 34 10.96 14.39 5.50
N ARG A 35 11.67 13.57 4.73
CA ARG A 35 12.02 12.19 5.09
C ARG A 35 12.86 12.13 6.35
N ALA A 36 13.92 12.96 6.47
CA ALA A 36 14.76 13.01 7.65
C ALA A 36 13.94 13.34 8.90
N LYS A 37 13.07 14.34 8.84
CA LYS A 37 12.19 14.70 9.96
C LYS A 37 11.27 13.54 10.34
N TRP A 38 10.67 12.87 9.36
CA TRP A 38 9.79 11.73 9.60
C TRP A 38 10.54 10.58 10.26
N GLU A 39 11.69 10.18 9.72
CA GLU A 39 12.49 9.07 10.25
C GLU A 39 13.10 9.36 11.62
N LEU A 40 13.46 10.62 11.89
CA LEU A 40 13.97 11.05 13.19
C LEU A 40 12.88 11.21 14.26
N GLY A 41 11.60 11.12 13.90
CA GLY A 41 10.48 11.16 14.84
C GLY A 41 10.02 12.56 15.19
N PHE A 42 10.21 13.55 14.33
CA PHE A 42 9.59 14.87 14.49
C PHE A 42 8.07 14.74 14.61
N PRO A 43 7.38 15.68 15.31
CA PRO A 43 5.92 15.67 15.37
C PRO A 43 5.31 16.05 14.02
N GLN A 44 4.06 15.64 13.80
CA GLN A 44 3.40 15.78 12.49
C GLN A 44 3.31 17.24 12.00
N ASN A 45 3.07 18.18 12.89
CA ASN A 45 3.04 19.62 12.57
C ASN A 45 4.41 20.19 12.17
N ALA A 46 5.50 19.46 12.34
CA ALA A 46 6.83 19.84 11.91
C ALA A 46 7.26 19.21 10.58
N PHE A 47 6.36 18.41 9.94
CA PHE A 47 6.63 17.82 8.63
C PHE A 47 6.45 18.86 7.52
N ASN A 48 7.48 19.64 7.35
CA ASN A 48 7.64 20.55 6.24
C ASN A 48 9.04 20.38 5.65
N SER A 49 9.26 20.97 4.50
CA SER A 49 10.53 20.91 3.78
C SER A 49 11.59 21.87 4.35
N VAL A 50 11.34 22.58 5.44
CA VAL A 50 12.29 23.57 5.99
C VAL A 50 13.43 22.89 6.75
N PHE A 51 14.66 23.09 6.30
CA PHE A 51 15.88 22.67 7.00
C PHE A 51 16.18 23.63 8.16
N GLY A 52 15.46 23.46 9.27
CA GLY A 52 15.55 24.35 10.43
C GLY A 52 16.72 24.05 11.37
N PRO A 53 16.99 24.98 12.35
CA PRO A 53 18.12 24.87 13.26
C PRO A 53 18.13 23.58 14.09
N GLN A 54 16.96 23.09 14.50
CA GLN A 54 16.82 21.86 15.27
C GLN A 54 17.27 20.64 14.46
N LEU A 55 16.82 20.51 13.21
CA LEU A 55 17.24 19.41 12.33
C LEU A 55 18.75 19.48 12.08
N LYS A 56 19.28 20.69 11.79
CA LYS A 56 20.71 20.92 11.60
C LYS A 56 21.52 20.47 12.81
N ALA A 57 21.11 20.84 14.02
CA ALA A 57 21.82 20.48 15.25
C ALA A 57 21.81 18.96 15.53
N ILE A 58 20.72 18.27 15.17
CA ILE A 58 20.60 16.82 15.33
C ILE A 58 21.47 16.10 14.28
N LEU A 59 21.38 16.49 13.01
CA LEU A 59 22.14 15.84 11.93
C LEU A 59 23.66 16.06 12.03
N SER A 60 24.06 17.23 12.56
CA SER A 60 25.49 17.53 12.83
C SER A 60 26.04 16.85 14.09
N GLY A 61 25.21 16.16 14.86
CA GLY A 61 25.61 15.56 16.15
C GLY A 61 25.78 16.54 17.30
N LYS A 62 25.54 17.83 17.07
CA LYS A 62 25.66 18.89 18.12
C LYS A 62 24.60 18.77 19.22
N LYS A 63 23.44 18.18 18.90
CA LYS A 63 22.39 17.89 19.88
C LYS A 63 21.95 16.44 19.76
N PRO A 64 21.71 15.73 20.87
CA PRO A 64 21.16 14.39 20.84
C PRO A 64 19.70 14.43 20.36
N LEU A 65 19.24 13.30 19.82
CA LEU A 65 17.84 13.14 19.46
C LEU A 65 16.97 13.16 20.73
N PRO A 66 15.97 14.08 20.84
CA PRO A 66 15.11 14.17 22.02
C PRO A 66 14.38 12.85 22.33
N ALA A 67 14.14 12.57 23.62
CA ALA A 67 13.50 11.32 24.05
C ALA A 67 12.14 11.10 23.38
N ALA A 68 11.30 12.13 23.29
CA ALA A 68 10.02 12.06 22.59
C ALA A 68 10.16 11.74 21.08
N PHE A 69 11.27 12.16 20.44
CA PHE A 69 11.55 11.83 19.05
C PHE A 69 11.98 10.35 18.91
N LYS A 70 12.84 9.88 19.84
CA LYS A 70 13.24 8.45 19.89
C LYS A 70 12.02 7.54 20.05
N GLN A 71 11.07 7.89 20.93
CA GLN A 71 9.84 7.12 21.13
C GLN A 71 8.98 7.08 19.86
N ARG A 72 8.73 8.24 19.21
CA ARG A 72 7.99 8.30 17.94
C ARG A 72 8.68 7.53 16.82
N ARG A 73 10.02 7.63 16.72
CA ARG A 73 10.81 6.86 15.76
C ARG A 73 10.66 5.35 15.99
N ALA A 74 10.77 4.91 17.23
CA ALA A 74 10.61 3.49 17.59
C ALA A 74 9.19 2.98 17.27
N LYS A 75 8.16 3.79 17.61
CA LYS A 75 6.76 3.49 17.27
C LYS A 75 6.58 3.33 15.76
N ARG A 76 7.05 4.30 14.95
CA ARG A 76 6.95 4.25 13.48
C ARG A 76 7.67 3.04 12.88
N LYS A 77 8.87 2.70 13.36
CA LYS A 77 9.60 1.50 12.91
C LYS A 77 8.82 0.22 13.20
N ARG A 78 8.18 0.13 14.37
CA ARG A 78 7.35 -1.01 14.74
C ARG A 78 6.09 -1.10 13.88
N GLU A 79 5.41 0.04 13.65
CA GLU A 79 4.24 0.11 12.79
C GLU A 79 4.57 -0.25 11.34
N ALA A 80 5.66 0.28 10.78
CA ALA A 80 6.15 -0.07 9.45
C ALA A 80 6.53 -1.55 9.33
N GLY A 81 7.14 -2.13 10.36
CA GLY A 81 7.44 -3.57 10.41
C GLY A 81 6.16 -4.42 10.43
N SER A 82 5.14 -4.00 11.18
CA SER A 82 3.83 -4.64 11.21
C SER A 82 3.10 -4.51 9.86
N GLU A 83 3.10 -3.33 9.25
CA GLU A 83 2.54 -3.09 7.91
C GLU A 83 3.23 -3.99 6.87
N GLN A 84 4.56 -4.00 6.84
CA GLN A 84 5.32 -4.83 5.90
C GLN A 84 5.01 -6.32 6.07
N ALA A 85 4.89 -6.79 7.31
CA ALA A 85 4.53 -8.18 7.61
C ALA A 85 3.11 -8.51 7.10
N MET A 86 2.15 -7.61 7.32
CA MET A 86 0.79 -7.78 6.81
C MET A 86 0.76 -7.76 5.28
N ARG A 87 1.44 -6.82 4.64
CA ARG A 87 1.58 -6.74 3.17
C ARG A 87 2.13 -8.04 2.59
N LYS A 88 3.19 -8.60 3.20
CA LYS A 88 3.75 -9.91 2.80
C LYS A 88 2.72 -11.03 2.91
N LYS A 89 1.92 -11.05 3.98
CA LYS A 89 0.85 -12.05 4.14
C LYS A 89 -0.26 -11.87 3.09
N ILE A 90 -0.69 -10.64 2.77
CA ILE A 90 -1.66 -10.36 1.71
C ILE A 90 -1.16 -10.95 0.37
N VAL A 91 0.08 -10.65 0.01
CA VAL A 91 0.71 -11.18 -1.21
C VAL A 91 0.74 -12.72 -1.20
N ASN A 92 1.12 -13.32 -0.06
CA ASN A 92 1.14 -14.78 0.06
C ASN A 92 -0.25 -15.40 -0.14
N TRP A 93 -1.30 -14.79 0.40
CA TRP A 93 -2.68 -15.26 0.21
C TRP A 93 -3.17 -15.07 -1.22
N ALA A 94 -2.83 -13.96 -1.87
CA ALA A 94 -3.16 -13.74 -3.28
C ALA A 94 -2.47 -14.80 -4.17
N LEU A 95 -1.18 -15.07 -3.94
CA LEU A 95 -0.43 -16.10 -4.67
C LEU A 95 -0.90 -17.54 -4.33
N TRP A 96 -1.35 -17.77 -3.08
CA TRP A 96 -2.02 -19.03 -2.70
C TRP A 96 -3.29 -19.24 -3.54
N GLY A 97 -4.08 -18.19 -3.76
CA GLY A 97 -5.23 -18.24 -4.65
C GLY A 97 -4.86 -18.70 -6.06
N CYS A 98 -3.78 -18.15 -6.62
CA CYS A 98 -3.31 -18.58 -7.96
C CYS A 98 -2.90 -20.06 -7.99
N LYS A 99 -2.27 -20.57 -6.93
CA LYS A 99 -1.89 -22.00 -6.83
C LYS A 99 -3.09 -22.94 -6.73
N ASN A 100 -4.21 -22.44 -6.23
CA ASN A 100 -5.43 -23.20 -6.00
C ASN A 100 -6.58 -22.77 -6.92
N SER A 101 -6.27 -22.08 -8.02
CA SER A 101 -7.26 -21.45 -8.91
C SER A 101 -8.34 -22.42 -9.38
N GLY A 102 -8.01 -23.70 -9.65
CA GLY A 102 -8.98 -24.73 -10.05
C GLY A 102 -9.99 -25.12 -8.96
N GLN A 103 -9.81 -24.70 -7.71
CA GLN A 103 -10.73 -24.91 -6.59
C GLN A 103 -11.37 -23.61 -6.10
N ILE A 104 -11.13 -22.49 -6.80
CA ILE A 104 -11.70 -21.19 -6.49
C ILE A 104 -12.59 -20.74 -7.65
N GLY A 105 -13.89 -20.93 -7.47
CA GLY A 105 -14.90 -20.54 -8.44
C GLY A 105 -15.32 -19.07 -8.26
N TYR A 106 -16.06 -18.56 -9.26
CA TYR A 106 -16.61 -17.21 -9.22
C TYR A 106 -18.04 -17.20 -8.67
N SER A 107 -18.31 -16.28 -7.72
CA SER A 107 -19.66 -16.06 -7.19
C SER A 107 -19.81 -14.63 -6.72
N GLN A 108 -20.92 -14.00 -7.10
CA GLN A 108 -21.36 -12.69 -6.58
C GLN A 108 -22.43 -12.81 -5.47
N ASN A 109 -22.79 -14.03 -5.08
CA ASN A 109 -23.74 -14.24 -3.98
C ASN A 109 -23.14 -13.76 -2.66
N GLY A 110 -23.80 -12.80 -2.01
CA GLY A 110 -23.28 -12.05 -0.88
C GLY A 110 -22.80 -12.91 0.29
N THR A 111 -23.52 -13.96 0.66
CA THR A 111 -23.14 -14.85 1.78
C THR A 111 -22.09 -15.87 1.39
N VAL A 112 -22.08 -16.35 0.14
CA VAL A 112 -21.15 -17.36 -0.36
C VAL A 112 -19.75 -16.78 -0.54
N ARG A 113 -19.64 -15.64 -1.20
CA ARG A 113 -18.34 -15.04 -1.60
C ARG A 113 -17.45 -14.63 -0.43
N LEU A 114 -18.02 -14.39 0.76
CA LEU A 114 -17.29 -14.05 1.99
C LEU A 114 -17.40 -15.16 3.06
N GLY A 115 -17.96 -16.31 2.73
CA GLY A 115 -18.16 -17.40 3.69
C GLY A 115 -16.87 -17.91 4.34
N ALA A 116 -15.73 -17.72 3.71
CA ALA A 116 -14.44 -18.15 4.22
C ALA A 116 -13.69 -17.12 5.09
N LEU A 117 -14.31 -15.99 5.48
CA LEU A 117 -13.65 -14.99 6.33
C LEU A 117 -13.02 -15.57 7.60
N GLY A 118 -13.73 -16.46 8.29
CA GLY A 118 -13.28 -17.13 9.50
C GLY A 118 -12.47 -18.41 9.29
N ALA A 119 -12.22 -18.81 8.03
CA ALA A 119 -11.58 -20.08 7.70
C ALA A 119 -10.44 -19.88 6.66
N PRO A 120 -9.30 -19.29 7.05
CA PRO A 120 -8.19 -19.01 6.16
C PRO A 120 -7.74 -20.26 5.38
N GLY A 121 -7.69 -20.15 4.03
CA GLY A 121 -7.21 -21.22 3.17
C GLY A 121 -8.17 -22.40 2.97
N SER A 122 -9.45 -22.29 3.40
CA SER A 122 -10.44 -23.34 3.12
C SER A 122 -10.75 -23.46 1.61
N LEU A 123 -10.93 -24.68 1.15
CA LEU A 123 -11.29 -25.04 -0.22
C LEU A 123 -12.38 -26.12 -0.21
N PRO A 124 -13.26 -26.20 -1.22
CA PRO A 124 -13.38 -25.26 -2.34
C PRO A 124 -13.90 -23.89 -1.88
N LEU A 125 -13.56 -22.85 -2.64
CA LEU A 125 -13.95 -21.45 -2.38
C LEU A 125 -14.73 -20.92 -3.59
N ALA A 126 -15.79 -20.13 -3.35
CA ALA A 126 -16.47 -19.37 -4.39
C ALA A 126 -16.51 -17.90 -3.98
N THR A 127 -15.94 -17.02 -4.79
CA THR A 127 -15.73 -15.59 -4.45
C THR A 127 -15.69 -14.74 -5.72
N ASP A 128 -15.80 -13.42 -5.62
CA ASP A 128 -15.55 -12.48 -6.72
C ASP A 128 -14.25 -11.71 -6.50
N CYS A 129 -13.89 -10.81 -7.43
CA CYS A 129 -12.65 -10.04 -7.36
C CYS A 129 -12.52 -9.27 -6.04
N SER A 130 -13.58 -8.59 -5.61
CA SER A 130 -13.58 -7.75 -4.41
C SER A 130 -13.60 -8.57 -3.12
N ALA A 131 -14.35 -9.65 -3.09
CA ALA A 131 -14.38 -10.56 -1.95
C ALA A 131 -13.05 -11.32 -1.83
N PHE A 132 -12.45 -11.77 -2.92
CA PHE A 132 -11.13 -12.40 -2.91
C PHE A 132 -10.06 -11.47 -2.34
N ALA A 133 -10.01 -10.22 -2.80
CA ALA A 133 -9.12 -9.21 -2.24
C ALA A 133 -9.38 -9.00 -0.74
N THR A 134 -10.66 -8.90 -0.33
CA THR A 134 -11.06 -8.77 1.08
C THR A 134 -10.61 -9.97 1.93
N LEU A 135 -10.75 -11.19 1.41
CA LEU A 135 -10.27 -12.41 2.10
C LEU A 135 -8.74 -12.39 2.29
N CYS A 136 -7.98 -11.98 1.27
CA CYS A 136 -6.52 -11.86 1.39
C CYS A 136 -6.11 -10.91 2.52
N TYR A 137 -6.79 -9.77 2.66
CA TYR A 137 -6.55 -8.80 3.73
C TYR A 137 -6.99 -9.35 5.10
N CYS A 138 -8.19 -9.94 5.20
CA CYS A 138 -8.70 -10.55 6.42
C CYS A 138 -7.74 -11.63 6.96
N TRP A 139 -7.35 -12.57 6.12
CA TRP A 139 -6.47 -13.66 6.49
C TRP A 139 -5.03 -13.21 6.80
N ALA A 140 -4.63 -12.04 6.30
CA ALA A 140 -3.38 -11.40 6.66
C ALA A 140 -3.42 -10.68 8.01
N GLY A 141 -4.60 -10.46 8.60
CA GLY A 141 -4.81 -9.61 9.76
C GLY A 141 -4.55 -8.13 9.46
N ALA A 142 -4.77 -7.71 8.21
CA ALA A 142 -4.56 -6.35 7.73
C ALA A 142 -5.84 -5.49 7.93
N PRO A 143 -5.75 -4.15 7.80
CA PRO A 143 -6.93 -3.30 7.82
C PRO A 143 -7.94 -3.70 6.74
N ASN A 144 -9.24 -3.63 7.07
CA ASN A 144 -10.30 -3.95 6.10
C ASN A 144 -10.34 -2.91 4.97
N PRO A 145 -10.11 -3.29 3.71
CA PRO A 145 -10.11 -2.35 2.59
C PRO A 145 -11.49 -1.74 2.32
N ASN A 146 -12.54 -2.27 2.92
CA ASN A 146 -13.90 -1.72 2.85
C ASN A 146 -14.19 -0.71 3.98
N GLY A 147 -13.21 -0.43 4.85
CA GLY A 147 -13.25 0.66 5.84
C GLY A 147 -14.20 0.47 7.02
N THR A 148 -14.68 -0.73 7.28
CA THR A 148 -15.65 -1.02 8.35
C THR A 148 -15.00 -1.31 9.71
N GLY A 149 -13.68 -1.37 9.78
CA GLY A 149 -12.90 -1.70 10.98
C GLY A 149 -12.93 -3.19 11.33
N VAL A 150 -13.99 -3.90 11.02
CA VAL A 150 -14.16 -5.35 11.24
C VAL A 150 -14.48 -6.06 9.92
N TYR A 151 -14.20 -7.35 9.88
CA TYR A 151 -14.58 -8.20 8.76
C TYR A 151 -15.88 -8.94 9.11
N ASP A 152 -16.94 -8.70 8.35
CA ASP A 152 -18.23 -9.32 8.52
C ASP A 152 -18.79 -9.76 7.16
N ALA A 153 -19.19 -11.02 7.03
CA ALA A 153 -19.76 -11.57 5.79
C ALA A 153 -21.07 -10.89 5.37
N ARG A 154 -21.76 -10.22 6.29
CA ARG A 154 -22.98 -9.46 6.02
C ARG A 154 -22.72 -8.04 5.51
N GLN A 155 -21.48 -7.56 5.60
CA GLN A 155 -21.10 -6.25 5.10
C GLN A 155 -20.65 -6.34 3.64
N PRO A 156 -21.02 -5.35 2.81
CA PRO A 156 -20.60 -5.37 1.42
C PRO A 156 -19.09 -5.24 1.31
N ALA A 157 -18.46 -6.24 0.69
CA ALA A 157 -17.10 -6.15 0.22
C ALA A 157 -17.18 -5.95 -1.30
N TYR A 158 -17.06 -4.71 -1.76
CA TYR A 158 -17.14 -4.39 -3.18
C TYR A 158 -16.18 -3.25 -3.55
N THR A 159 -15.89 -3.15 -4.80
CA THR A 159 -14.93 -2.18 -5.34
C THR A 159 -15.28 -0.72 -5.02
N GLY A 160 -16.57 -0.38 -4.95
CA GLY A 160 -17.03 0.96 -4.54
C GLY A 160 -16.61 1.33 -3.12
N SER A 161 -16.82 0.44 -2.14
CA SER A 161 -16.39 0.70 -0.75
C SER A 161 -14.87 0.84 -0.64
N MET A 162 -14.10 0.09 -1.44
CA MET A 162 -12.64 0.25 -1.49
C MET A 162 -12.22 1.62 -2.04
N LEU A 163 -12.90 2.11 -3.09
CA LEU A 163 -12.67 3.44 -3.66
C LEU A 163 -12.96 4.57 -2.67
N ASP A 164 -14.00 4.40 -1.83
CA ASP A 164 -14.44 5.40 -0.86
C ASP A 164 -13.60 5.41 0.41
N ARG A 165 -13.01 4.28 0.78
CA ARG A 165 -12.39 4.08 2.10
C ARG A 165 -10.88 3.96 2.07
N CYS A 166 -10.30 3.42 0.99
CA CYS A 166 -8.87 3.35 0.86
C CYS A 166 -8.27 4.68 0.39
N ARG A 167 -7.06 4.95 0.85
CA ARG A 167 -6.31 6.12 0.40
C ARG A 167 -5.86 5.93 -1.05
N ARG A 168 -6.15 6.91 -1.91
CA ARG A 168 -5.64 6.94 -3.28
C ARG A 168 -4.14 7.25 -3.27
N ILE A 169 -3.38 6.53 -4.09
CA ILE A 169 -1.94 6.68 -4.23
C ILE A 169 -1.58 6.76 -5.73
N PRO A 170 -0.47 7.40 -6.10
CA PRO A 170 0.04 7.29 -7.46
C PRO A 170 0.58 5.87 -7.73
N LYS A 171 0.53 5.41 -8.99
CA LYS A 171 1.08 4.11 -9.41
C LYS A 171 2.53 3.91 -8.94
N SER A 172 3.35 4.96 -9.02
CA SER A 172 4.77 4.92 -8.63
C SER A 172 5.00 4.69 -7.14
N ALA A 173 3.99 4.95 -6.30
CA ALA A 173 4.04 4.71 -4.86
C ALA A 173 3.41 3.37 -4.45
N ALA A 174 2.85 2.61 -5.40
CA ALA A 174 2.20 1.33 -5.11
C ALA A 174 3.21 0.30 -4.60
N LYS A 175 2.83 -0.41 -3.55
CA LYS A 175 3.62 -1.46 -2.90
C LYS A 175 2.91 -2.80 -3.01
N PRO A 176 3.63 -3.93 -2.91
CA PRO A 176 2.98 -5.22 -2.75
C PRO A 176 1.98 -5.21 -1.58
N GLY A 177 0.79 -5.76 -1.81
CA GLY A 177 -0.33 -5.70 -0.89
C GLY A 177 -1.22 -4.46 -1.02
N ASP A 178 -0.96 -3.54 -1.95
CA ASP A 178 -1.92 -2.51 -2.34
C ASP A 178 -2.92 -3.05 -3.37
N LEU A 179 -3.92 -2.25 -3.70
CA LEU A 179 -4.98 -2.60 -4.64
C LEU A 179 -4.92 -1.70 -5.88
N VAL A 180 -5.37 -2.22 -7.00
CA VAL A 180 -5.74 -1.41 -8.16
C VAL A 180 -7.19 -1.72 -8.53
N VAL A 181 -8.01 -0.67 -8.69
CA VAL A 181 -9.42 -0.77 -9.03
C VAL A 181 -9.66 -0.07 -10.37
N TRP A 182 -10.34 -0.72 -11.29
CA TRP A 182 -10.83 -0.07 -12.50
C TRP A 182 -12.23 0.44 -12.25
N THR A 183 -12.46 1.68 -12.64
CA THR A 183 -13.73 2.35 -12.38
C THR A 183 -14.12 3.24 -13.56
N PRO A 184 -15.26 2.99 -14.22
CA PRO A 184 -15.92 4.00 -14.99
C PRO A 184 -16.41 5.12 -14.05
N PRO A 185 -16.75 6.33 -14.56
CA PRO A 185 -17.26 7.40 -13.72
C PRO A 185 -18.38 6.92 -12.79
N GLY A 186 -18.16 7.07 -11.48
CA GLY A 186 -19.16 6.82 -10.45
C GLY A 186 -19.23 5.43 -9.83
N ARG A 187 -18.49 4.41 -10.30
CA ARG A 187 -18.52 3.07 -9.68
C ARG A 187 -17.30 2.22 -10.02
N GLY A 188 -16.86 1.39 -9.06
CA GLY A 188 -15.84 0.37 -9.31
C GLY A 188 -16.40 -0.85 -10.04
N GLN A 189 -15.61 -1.46 -10.90
CA GLN A 189 -15.97 -2.64 -11.69
C GLN A 189 -15.09 -3.83 -11.37
N HIS A 190 -13.79 -3.65 -11.22
CA HIS A 190 -12.84 -4.72 -11.00
C HIS A 190 -11.75 -4.30 -10.04
N VAL A 191 -11.17 -5.25 -9.30
CA VAL A 191 -10.05 -5.02 -8.38
C VAL A 191 -9.04 -6.15 -8.48
N CYS A 192 -7.75 -5.79 -8.42
CA CYS A 192 -6.64 -6.72 -8.30
C CYS A 192 -5.77 -6.38 -7.09
N VAL A 193 -5.08 -7.39 -6.56
CA VAL A 193 -4.05 -7.23 -5.52
C VAL A 193 -2.69 -7.07 -6.19
N VAL A 194 -1.94 -6.04 -5.81
CA VAL A 194 -0.55 -5.84 -6.25
C VAL A 194 0.35 -6.84 -5.53
N VAL A 195 1.07 -7.67 -6.27
CA VAL A 195 1.98 -8.68 -5.69
C VAL A 195 3.45 -8.39 -5.93
N ALA A 196 3.78 -7.57 -6.93
CA ALA A 196 5.11 -6.99 -7.10
C ALA A 196 4.98 -5.59 -7.69
N ALA A 197 5.72 -4.64 -7.13
CA ALA A 197 5.80 -3.26 -7.61
C ALA A 197 6.76 -3.14 -8.80
N GLY A 198 6.78 -1.98 -9.43
CA GLY A 198 7.69 -1.65 -10.54
C GLY A 198 6.99 -0.87 -11.66
N PRO A 199 7.69 -0.60 -12.76
CA PRO A 199 7.14 0.15 -13.91
C PRO A 199 5.88 -0.51 -14.50
N ASP A 200 5.86 -1.85 -14.56
CA ASP A 200 4.71 -2.67 -14.93
C ASP A 200 4.42 -3.69 -13.82
N PRO A 201 3.67 -3.30 -12.78
CA PRO A 201 3.44 -4.13 -11.60
C PRO A 201 2.82 -5.49 -11.93
N MET A 202 3.17 -6.50 -11.12
CA MET A 202 2.50 -7.80 -11.16
C MET A 202 1.28 -7.77 -10.24
N LEU A 203 0.17 -8.23 -10.77
CA LEU A 203 -1.12 -8.29 -10.10
C LEU A 203 -1.60 -9.72 -9.92
N VAL A 204 -2.50 -9.92 -8.97
CA VAL A 204 -3.39 -11.08 -8.92
C VAL A 204 -4.81 -10.59 -9.15
N SER A 205 -5.44 -11.13 -10.18
CA SER A 205 -6.81 -10.87 -10.61
C SER A 205 -7.66 -12.12 -10.39
N HIS A 206 -8.94 -11.93 -10.03
CA HIS A 206 -9.95 -12.98 -10.02
C HIS A 206 -11.18 -12.51 -10.80
N GLY A 207 -11.33 -13.04 -12.01
CA GLY A 207 -12.46 -12.77 -12.90
C GLY A 207 -13.45 -13.91 -12.97
N SER A 208 -14.54 -13.71 -13.72
CA SER A 208 -15.58 -14.72 -13.95
C SER A 208 -15.11 -15.90 -14.81
N ASP A 209 -14.09 -15.67 -15.63
CA ASP A 209 -13.67 -16.63 -16.65
C ASP A 209 -12.67 -17.67 -16.10
N SER A 210 -12.02 -17.36 -14.99
CA SER A 210 -11.03 -18.25 -14.37
C SER A 210 -10.88 -17.92 -12.88
N GLY A 211 -10.38 -18.87 -12.12
CA GLY A 211 -9.92 -18.62 -10.74
C GLY A 211 -8.80 -17.58 -10.69
N PRO A 212 -8.33 -17.23 -9.49
CA PRO A 212 -7.29 -16.21 -9.34
C PRO A 212 -6.06 -16.54 -10.19
N ASN A 213 -5.58 -15.55 -10.94
CA ASN A 213 -4.41 -15.69 -11.80
C ASN A 213 -3.48 -14.48 -11.67
N ARG A 214 -2.23 -14.67 -12.07
CA ARG A 214 -1.17 -13.67 -12.01
C ARG A 214 -0.90 -13.09 -13.39
N LEU A 215 -0.92 -11.76 -13.51
CA LEU A 215 -0.71 -11.05 -14.76
C LEU A 215 -0.05 -9.69 -14.56
N ARG A 216 0.48 -9.11 -15.64
CA ARG A 216 1.04 -7.77 -15.65
C ARG A 216 -0.07 -6.72 -15.65
N PHE A 217 0.20 -5.58 -14.99
CA PHE A 217 -0.74 -4.44 -15.01
C PHE A 217 -1.06 -3.98 -16.43
N SER A 218 -0.08 -3.90 -17.33
CA SER A 218 -0.30 -3.46 -18.72
C SER A 218 -1.31 -4.35 -19.47
N ALA A 219 -1.25 -5.66 -19.26
CA ALA A 219 -2.19 -6.61 -19.87
C ALA A 219 -3.61 -6.45 -19.30
N GLU A 220 -3.71 -6.34 -17.96
CA GLU A 220 -5.00 -6.16 -17.30
C GLU A 220 -5.63 -4.80 -17.63
N ASP A 221 -4.85 -3.71 -17.63
CA ASP A 221 -5.35 -2.38 -17.97
C ASP A 221 -5.88 -2.34 -19.41
N ALA A 222 -5.19 -2.97 -20.35
CA ALA A 222 -5.65 -3.09 -21.73
C ALA A 222 -6.97 -3.88 -21.83
N TYR A 223 -7.11 -4.98 -21.07
CA TYR A 223 -8.35 -5.75 -20.99
C TYR A 223 -9.48 -4.94 -20.40
N GLN A 224 -9.30 -4.33 -19.24
CA GLN A 224 -10.32 -3.59 -18.52
C GLN A 224 -10.82 -2.37 -19.31
N ARG A 225 -9.92 -1.64 -19.98
CA ARG A 225 -10.28 -0.50 -20.85
C ARG A 225 -11.10 -0.96 -22.07
N ARG A 226 -10.72 -2.07 -22.68
CA ARG A 226 -11.44 -2.63 -23.84
C ARG A 226 -12.88 -3.02 -23.49
N HIS A 227 -13.12 -3.44 -22.24
CA HIS A 227 -14.44 -3.80 -21.74
C HIS A 227 -15.20 -2.62 -21.09
N GLY A 228 -14.70 -1.40 -21.23
CA GLY A 228 -15.38 -0.19 -20.73
C GLY A 228 -15.37 -0.04 -19.20
N HIS A 229 -14.47 -0.73 -18.49
CA HIS A 229 -14.37 -0.67 -17.04
C HIS A 229 -13.62 0.57 -16.52
N GLY A 230 -13.29 1.50 -17.42
CA GLY A 230 -12.73 2.81 -17.06
C GLY A 230 -11.24 2.81 -16.76
N ASN A 231 -10.82 3.74 -15.91
CA ASN A 231 -9.41 3.97 -15.59
C ASN A 231 -8.99 3.26 -14.30
N ALA A 232 -7.71 2.88 -14.24
CA ALA A 232 -7.10 2.32 -13.04
C ALA A 232 -6.91 3.39 -11.95
N VAL A 233 -7.36 3.08 -10.74
CA VAL A 233 -7.16 3.86 -9.51
C VAL A 233 -6.38 2.99 -8.53
N TRP A 234 -5.24 3.49 -8.04
CA TRP A 234 -4.37 2.79 -7.12
C TRP A 234 -4.74 3.17 -5.68
N LEU A 235 -4.87 2.15 -4.82
CA LEU A 235 -5.40 2.29 -3.48
C LEU A 235 -4.51 1.61 -2.44
N SER A 236 -4.41 2.22 -1.26
CA SER A 236 -3.77 1.62 -0.09
C SER A 236 -4.74 1.65 1.10
N ALA A 237 -4.90 0.52 1.76
CA ALA A 237 -5.66 0.40 3.01
C ALA A 237 -4.81 0.68 4.27
N PHE A 238 -3.52 1.04 4.06
CA PHE A 238 -2.54 1.34 5.12
C PHE A 238 -2.26 2.84 5.23
#